data_37cfaee9c1e53961c849b4f8ccc1e97f
#
_entry.id   37cfaee9c1e53961c849b4f8ccc1e97f
#
_cell.length_a   1.000
_cell.length_b   1.000
_cell.length_c   1.000
_cell.angle_alpha   90.00
_cell.angle_beta   90.00
_cell.angle_gamma   90.00
#
_symmetry.space_group_name_H-M   'P 1'
#
loop_
_entity.id
_entity.type
_entity.pdbx_description
1 polymer ?
#
loop_
_entity_poly.entity_id
_entity_poly.type
_entity_poly.pdbx_seq_one_letter_code
_entity_poly.pdbx_strand_id
1 'polypeptide(L)'
;MTLRELILLCKNGFPDGALGLARNLFEQFIIISVFEAQCEGVDRDRMVEKYYADYNVQRYKNLNTMCRYAGQKEKMQDYENELAKLRKQFSVSKLKDYWWSGHYSFTDMCEYVIEHTDGNYKTMVINLYFAYKRACCSLHASNFGNANRLGNCLATIDLSPLDEGQEYALDLAIKSFIMVVAVMYRELGMDYKKSNKKLNQLATFYQSITQKE
;
A
#
# COMPACT_ATOMS: atom_id res chain seq x y z
N MET A 1 4.29 9.58 -6.56
CA MET A 1 3.88 8.52 -7.51
C MET A 1 2.54 8.88 -8.09
N THR A 2 2.35 8.81 -9.36
CA THR A 2 1.13 9.27 -10.03
C THR A 2 0.47 8.12 -10.78
N LEU A 3 -0.86 8.12 -10.83
CA LEU A 3 -1.64 7.22 -11.70
C LEU A 3 -1.16 7.28 -13.16
N ARG A 4 -0.60 8.44 -13.57
CA ARG A 4 -0.01 8.65 -14.90
C ARG A 4 1.19 7.72 -15.16
N GLU A 5 2.07 7.51 -14.18
CA GLU A 5 3.23 6.60 -14.32
C GLU A 5 2.77 5.15 -14.50
N LEU A 6 1.75 4.75 -13.75
CA LEU A 6 1.17 3.43 -13.87
C LEU A 6 0.57 3.20 -15.27
N ILE A 7 -0.24 4.15 -15.75
CA ILE A 7 -0.82 4.09 -17.10
C ILE A 7 0.29 4.01 -18.17
N LEU A 8 1.39 4.75 -17.96
CA LEU A 8 2.52 4.73 -18.88
C LEU A 8 3.20 3.35 -18.93
N LEU A 9 3.38 2.71 -17.76
CA LEU A 9 3.94 1.36 -17.69
C LEU A 9 3.03 0.34 -18.38
N CYS A 10 1.72 0.40 -18.13
CA CYS A 10 0.76 -0.47 -18.82
C CYS A 10 0.84 -0.28 -20.35
N LYS A 11 0.80 0.95 -20.83
CA LYS A 11 0.86 1.25 -22.27
C LYS A 11 2.13 0.75 -22.96
N ASN A 12 3.21 0.59 -22.21
CA ASN A 12 4.48 0.11 -22.74
C ASN A 12 4.74 -1.39 -22.44
N GLY A 13 3.71 -2.14 -21.99
CA GLY A 13 3.80 -3.57 -21.77
C GLY A 13 4.65 -3.96 -20.55
N PHE A 14 4.66 -3.14 -19.48
CA PHE A 14 5.35 -3.43 -18.23
C PHE A 14 4.36 -3.66 -17.07
N PRO A 15 3.55 -4.73 -17.12
CA PRO A 15 2.50 -4.98 -16.12
C PRO A 15 3.05 -5.18 -14.71
N ASP A 16 4.22 -5.78 -14.54
CA ASP A 16 4.84 -5.99 -13.22
C ASP A 16 5.20 -4.68 -12.54
N GLY A 17 5.77 -3.73 -13.31
CA GLY A 17 6.04 -2.39 -12.80
C GLY A 17 4.75 -1.65 -12.43
N ALA A 18 3.72 -1.79 -13.26
CA ALA A 18 2.40 -1.23 -12.99
C ALA A 18 1.75 -1.85 -11.74
N LEU A 19 1.85 -3.18 -11.55
CA LEU A 19 1.38 -3.88 -10.34
C LEU A 19 2.10 -3.40 -9.08
N GLY A 20 3.41 -3.14 -9.16
CA GLY A 20 4.17 -2.58 -8.04
C GLY A 20 3.62 -1.21 -7.62
N LEU A 21 3.29 -0.35 -8.58
CA LEU A 21 2.69 0.95 -8.31
C LEU A 21 1.25 0.83 -7.80
N ALA A 22 0.45 -0.06 -8.37
CA ALA A 22 -0.92 -0.33 -7.93
C ALA A 22 -0.96 -0.82 -6.48
N ARG A 23 -0.05 -1.70 -6.12
CA ARG A 23 0.14 -2.18 -4.74
C ARG A 23 0.41 -1.02 -3.78
N ASN A 24 1.30 -0.09 -4.14
CA ASN A 24 1.57 1.07 -3.29
C ASN A 24 0.33 1.97 -3.09
N LEU A 25 -0.52 2.12 -4.10
CA LEU A 25 -1.77 2.85 -3.96
C LEU A 25 -2.74 2.16 -2.99
N PHE A 26 -2.83 0.84 -3.06
CA PHE A 26 -3.63 0.09 -2.10
C PHE A 26 -3.07 0.19 -0.67
N GLU A 27 -1.75 0.13 -0.49
CA GLU A 27 -1.11 0.34 0.81
C GLU A 27 -1.44 1.73 1.38
N GLN A 28 -1.39 2.78 0.56
CA GLN A 28 -1.80 4.13 0.95
C GLN A 28 -3.28 4.20 1.33
N PHE A 29 -4.15 3.53 0.58
CA PHE A 29 -5.57 3.46 0.92
C PHE A 29 -5.79 2.83 2.30
N ILE A 30 -5.18 1.70 2.60
CA ILE A 30 -5.30 1.04 3.91
C ILE A 30 -4.76 1.94 5.04
N ILE A 31 -3.58 2.56 4.85
CA ILE A 31 -3.00 3.50 5.83
C ILE A 31 -3.98 4.62 6.16
N ILE A 32 -4.53 5.29 5.14
CA ILE A 32 -5.48 6.40 5.34
C ILE A 32 -6.76 5.90 6.01
N SER A 33 -7.27 4.73 5.62
CA SER A 33 -8.47 4.14 6.22
C SER A 33 -8.28 3.75 7.69
N VAL A 34 -7.08 3.32 8.08
CA VAL A 34 -6.74 3.07 9.50
C VAL A 34 -6.76 4.39 10.29
N PHE A 35 -6.23 5.48 9.73
CA PHE A 35 -6.33 6.81 10.35
C PHE A 35 -7.79 7.26 10.51
N GLU A 36 -8.64 7.03 9.51
CA GLU A 36 -10.05 7.36 9.56
C GLU A 36 -10.79 6.54 10.64
N ALA A 37 -10.56 5.22 10.68
CA ALA A 37 -11.30 4.32 11.54
C ALA A 37 -10.88 4.37 13.03
N GLN A 38 -9.61 4.68 13.32
CA GLN A 38 -9.08 4.66 14.70
C GLN A 38 -9.13 6.02 15.39
N CYS A 39 -9.37 7.11 14.67
CA CYS A 39 -9.01 8.41 15.20
C CYS A 39 -10.19 9.35 15.34
N GLU A 40 -10.61 9.55 16.58
CA GLU A 40 -11.37 10.72 17.00
C GLU A 40 -10.53 11.57 17.96
N GLY A 41 -10.37 12.86 17.66
CA GLY A 41 -9.76 13.84 18.58
C GLY A 41 -8.26 13.64 18.87
N VAL A 42 -7.88 13.68 20.15
CA VAL A 42 -6.47 13.68 20.63
C VAL A 42 -5.68 12.42 20.23
N ASP A 43 -6.36 11.29 20.06
CA ASP A 43 -5.70 10.04 19.65
C ASP A 43 -5.22 10.09 18.22
N ARG A 44 -5.88 10.86 17.37
CA ARG A 44 -5.48 11.11 15.98
C ARG A 44 -4.14 11.82 15.89
N ASP A 45 -3.97 12.93 16.62
CA ASP A 45 -2.72 13.70 16.60
C ASP A 45 -1.55 12.84 17.06
N ARG A 46 -1.76 12.08 18.12
CA ARG A 46 -0.75 11.14 18.63
C ARG A 46 -0.39 10.04 17.62
N MET A 47 -1.37 9.55 16.88
CA MET A 47 -1.14 8.54 15.84
C MET A 47 -0.37 9.15 14.66
N VAL A 48 -0.70 10.38 14.27
CA VAL A 48 0.03 11.14 13.23
C VAL A 48 1.48 11.36 13.66
N GLU A 49 1.74 11.76 14.90
CA GLU A 49 3.09 11.88 15.44
C GLU A 49 3.88 10.57 15.35
N LYS A 50 3.26 9.44 15.74
CA LYS A 50 3.88 8.12 15.62
C LYS A 50 4.18 7.76 14.17
N TYR A 51 3.26 8.05 13.25
CA TYR A 51 3.44 7.77 11.82
C TYR A 51 4.64 8.54 11.25
N TYR A 52 4.77 9.83 11.56
CA TYR A 52 5.94 10.61 11.17
C TYR A 52 7.23 10.13 11.84
N ALA A 53 7.16 9.71 13.10
CA ALA A 53 8.30 9.16 13.82
C ALA A 53 8.76 7.81 13.22
N ASP A 54 7.88 7.04 12.59
CA ASP A 54 8.22 5.77 11.96
C ASP A 54 9.26 5.93 10.86
N TYR A 55 9.26 7.03 10.12
CA TYR A 55 10.33 7.34 9.18
C TYR A 55 11.73 7.28 9.83
N ASN A 56 11.88 7.89 11.00
CA ASN A 56 13.14 7.85 11.75
C ASN A 56 13.43 6.44 12.29
N VAL A 57 12.41 5.71 12.73
CA VAL A 57 12.56 4.32 13.17
C VAL A 57 13.11 3.45 12.05
N GLN A 58 12.51 3.50 10.85
CA GLN A 58 12.98 2.72 9.71
C GLN A 58 14.39 3.17 9.27
N ARG A 59 14.66 4.47 9.25
CA ARG A 59 15.97 5.01 8.95
C ARG A 59 17.04 4.49 9.92
N TYR A 60 16.81 4.54 11.22
CA TYR A 60 17.79 4.07 12.22
C TYR A 60 17.98 2.54 12.17
N LYS A 61 16.92 1.77 11.94
CA LYS A 61 17.04 0.32 11.73
C LYS A 61 17.92 -0.01 10.52
N ASN A 62 17.70 0.68 9.39
CA ASN A 62 18.48 0.47 8.18
C ASN A 62 19.96 0.86 8.39
N LEU A 63 20.23 2.03 8.99
CA LEU A 63 21.57 2.48 9.28
C LEU A 63 22.29 1.53 10.26
N ASN A 64 21.59 1.06 11.29
CA ASN A 64 22.13 0.05 12.21
C ASN A 64 22.52 -1.24 11.48
N THR A 65 21.67 -1.70 10.58
CA THR A 65 21.93 -2.89 9.75
C THR A 65 23.16 -2.66 8.85
N MET A 66 23.26 -1.52 8.19
CA MET A 66 24.42 -1.16 7.36
C MET A 66 25.72 -1.11 8.19
N CYS A 67 25.68 -0.48 9.37
CA CYS A 67 26.83 -0.42 10.26
C CYS A 67 27.26 -1.80 10.76
N ARG A 68 26.31 -2.71 10.99
CA ARG A 68 26.60 -4.11 11.34
C ARG A 68 27.40 -4.80 10.26
N TYR A 69 27.00 -4.70 9.00
CA TYR A 69 27.74 -5.25 7.87
C TYR A 69 29.11 -4.60 7.66
N ALA A 70 29.23 -3.31 7.96
CA ALA A 70 30.48 -2.54 7.87
C ALA A 70 31.38 -2.67 9.11
N GLY A 71 30.99 -3.40 10.16
CA GLY A 71 31.76 -3.56 11.39
C GLY A 71 31.85 -2.31 12.26
N GLN A 72 31.00 -1.29 12.04
CA GLN A 72 31.05 0.02 12.74
C GLN A 72 30.26 -0.01 14.06
N LYS A 73 30.83 -0.66 15.08
CA LYS A 73 30.14 -0.91 16.36
C LYS A 73 29.70 0.35 17.11
N GLU A 74 30.52 1.40 17.11
CA GLU A 74 30.19 2.66 17.80
C GLU A 74 28.94 3.31 17.21
N LYS A 75 28.87 3.43 15.88
CA LYS A 75 27.69 3.99 15.21
C LYS A 75 26.43 3.13 15.40
N MET A 76 26.58 1.82 15.48
CA MET A 76 25.45 0.93 15.82
C MET A 76 24.86 1.31 17.18
N GLN A 77 25.72 1.52 18.19
CA GLN A 77 25.27 1.90 19.52
C GLN A 77 24.52 3.24 19.52
N ASP A 78 24.98 4.20 18.73
CA ASP A 78 24.31 5.50 18.58
C ASP A 78 22.88 5.34 18.02
N TYR A 79 22.70 4.54 16.96
CA TYR A 79 21.39 4.29 16.39
C TYR A 79 20.49 3.49 17.34
N GLU A 80 21.02 2.55 18.11
CA GLU A 80 20.28 1.85 19.15
C GLU A 80 19.81 2.78 20.27
N ASN A 81 20.64 3.74 20.65
CA ASN A 81 20.27 4.76 21.63
C ASN A 81 19.14 5.66 21.10
N GLU A 82 19.18 6.05 19.81
CA GLU A 82 18.09 6.83 19.20
C GLU A 82 16.77 6.01 19.15
N LEU A 83 16.84 4.74 18.79
CA LEU A 83 15.65 3.86 18.83
C LEU A 83 15.13 3.66 20.27
N ALA A 84 16.01 3.64 21.27
CA ALA A 84 15.62 3.57 22.68
C ALA A 84 14.90 4.85 23.15
N LYS A 85 15.35 6.03 22.70
CA LYS A 85 14.67 7.30 22.96
C LYS A 85 13.25 7.30 22.38
N LEU A 86 13.08 6.85 21.12
CA LEU A 86 11.75 6.76 20.49
C LEU A 86 10.83 5.78 21.22
N ARG A 87 11.34 4.62 21.65
CA ARG A 87 10.56 3.67 22.47
C ARG A 87 10.06 4.31 23.76
N LYS A 88 10.90 5.07 24.44
CA LYS A 88 10.55 5.78 25.67
C LYS A 88 9.53 6.89 25.40
N GLN A 89 9.75 7.71 24.37
CA GLN A 89 8.87 8.82 24.00
C GLN A 89 7.44 8.37 23.73
N PHE A 90 7.28 7.26 23.01
CA PHE A 90 5.96 6.74 22.64
C PHE A 90 5.44 5.62 23.56
N SER A 91 6.18 5.29 24.62
CA SER A 91 5.82 4.24 25.59
C SER A 91 5.56 2.88 24.95
N VAL A 92 6.37 2.50 23.97
CA VAL A 92 6.24 1.23 23.25
C VAL A 92 7.39 0.28 23.58
N SER A 93 7.09 -0.99 23.77
CA SER A 93 8.09 -2.01 24.09
C SER A 93 8.96 -2.39 22.87
N LYS A 94 8.37 -2.41 21.69
CA LYS A 94 9.03 -2.78 20.43
C LYS A 94 8.56 -1.89 19.28
N LEU A 95 9.51 -1.41 18.48
CA LEU A 95 9.26 -0.69 17.24
C LEU A 95 9.24 -1.69 16.07
N LYS A 96 8.17 -2.52 16.00
CA LYS A 96 7.94 -3.43 14.86
C LYS A 96 7.51 -2.63 13.64
N ASP A 97 7.35 -3.29 12.50
CA ASP A 97 6.73 -2.66 11.35
C ASP A 97 5.29 -2.30 11.71
N TYR A 98 4.81 -1.18 11.19
CA TYR A 98 3.46 -0.63 11.50
C TYR A 98 3.15 -0.35 12.98
N TRP A 99 4.17 -0.26 13.86
CA TRP A 99 4.00 0.01 15.30
C TRP A 99 3.18 1.27 15.60
N TRP A 100 3.19 2.23 14.69
CA TRP A 100 2.45 3.48 14.76
C TRP A 100 0.93 3.28 14.74
N SER A 101 0.46 2.25 14.03
CA SER A 101 -0.97 1.92 13.88
C SER A 101 -1.52 1.08 15.03
N GLY A 102 -0.67 0.53 15.89
CA GLY A 102 -1.07 -0.46 16.89
C GLY A 102 -1.26 -1.88 16.36
N HIS A 103 -1.13 -2.08 15.05
CA HIS A 103 -1.22 -3.39 14.41
C HIS A 103 0.15 -4.04 14.24
N TYR A 104 0.20 -5.37 14.11
CA TYR A 104 1.45 -6.11 14.03
C TYR A 104 1.95 -6.30 12.59
N SER A 105 1.05 -6.22 11.63
CA SER A 105 1.36 -6.43 10.22
C SER A 105 0.43 -5.60 9.32
N PHE A 106 0.78 -5.49 8.04
CA PHE A 106 -0.10 -4.90 7.03
C PHE A 106 -1.39 -5.72 6.85
N THR A 107 -1.30 -7.04 7.00
CA THR A 107 -2.48 -7.93 6.98
C THR A 107 -3.46 -7.57 8.09
N ASP A 108 -2.98 -7.38 9.33
CA ASP A 108 -3.84 -6.99 10.45
C ASP A 108 -4.51 -5.63 10.20
N MET A 109 -3.80 -4.69 9.58
CA MET A 109 -4.39 -3.40 9.18
C MET A 109 -5.50 -3.58 8.13
N CYS A 110 -5.31 -4.45 7.14
CA CYS A 110 -6.33 -4.75 6.15
C CYS A 110 -7.57 -5.39 6.79
N GLU A 111 -7.37 -6.37 7.66
CA GLU A 111 -8.44 -7.04 8.40
C GLU A 111 -9.21 -6.04 9.27
N TYR A 112 -8.49 -5.17 9.99
CA TYR A 112 -9.09 -4.09 10.75
C TYR A 112 -9.98 -3.18 9.89
N VAL A 113 -9.50 -2.72 8.74
CA VAL A 113 -10.29 -1.88 7.82
C VAL A 113 -11.51 -2.65 7.30
N ILE A 114 -11.38 -3.93 6.95
CA ILE A 114 -12.50 -4.77 6.50
C ILE A 114 -13.56 -4.92 7.60
N GLU A 115 -13.16 -5.09 8.85
CA GLU A 115 -14.06 -5.23 9.98
C GLU A 115 -14.84 -3.95 10.29
N HIS A 116 -14.22 -2.77 10.06
CA HIS A 116 -14.81 -1.46 10.32
C HIS A 116 -15.49 -0.85 9.08
N THR A 117 -15.71 -1.62 8.05
CA THR A 117 -16.44 -1.21 6.85
C THR A 117 -17.69 -2.05 6.64
N ASP A 118 -18.73 -1.47 6.02
CA ASP A 118 -20.02 -2.11 5.82
C ASP A 118 -20.46 -2.19 4.36
N GLY A 119 -21.42 -3.06 4.09
CA GLY A 119 -22.15 -3.16 2.82
C GLY A 119 -21.25 -3.37 1.60
N ASN A 120 -21.55 -2.66 0.52
CA ASN A 120 -20.82 -2.76 -0.76
C ASN A 120 -19.36 -2.29 -0.63
N TYR A 121 -19.10 -1.37 0.30
CA TYR A 121 -17.76 -0.88 0.57
C TYR A 121 -16.86 -1.99 1.13
N LYS A 122 -17.37 -2.77 2.09
CA LYS A 122 -16.68 -3.94 2.64
C LYS A 122 -16.30 -4.94 1.55
N THR A 123 -17.26 -5.28 0.68
CA THR A 123 -17.01 -6.19 -0.44
C THR A 123 -15.91 -5.67 -1.36
N MET A 124 -15.91 -4.37 -1.65
CA MET A 124 -14.88 -3.76 -2.48
C MET A 124 -13.49 -3.82 -1.81
N VAL A 125 -13.39 -3.52 -0.51
CA VAL A 125 -12.11 -3.62 0.24
C VAL A 125 -11.59 -5.06 0.23
N ILE A 126 -12.46 -6.05 0.44
CA ILE A 126 -12.10 -7.47 0.38
C ILE A 126 -11.53 -7.83 -1.00
N ASN A 127 -12.20 -7.44 -2.07
CA ASN A 127 -11.75 -7.71 -3.44
C ASN A 127 -10.39 -7.06 -3.74
N LEU A 128 -10.20 -5.80 -3.31
CA LEU A 128 -8.92 -5.10 -3.45
C LEU A 128 -7.80 -5.77 -2.64
N TYR A 129 -8.11 -6.27 -1.45
CA TYR A 129 -7.14 -6.99 -0.64
C TYR A 129 -6.69 -8.30 -1.31
N PHE A 130 -7.60 -9.07 -1.89
CA PHE A 130 -7.24 -10.26 -2.68
C PHE A 130 -6.40 -9.88 -3.90
N ALA A 131 -6.77 -8.81 -4.61
CA ALA A 131 -5.99 -8.29 -5.72
C ALA A 131 -4.57 -7.89 -5.29
N TYR A 132 -4.43 -7.21 -4.17
CA TYR A 132 -3.15 -6.87 -3.56
C TYR A 132 -2.30 -8.12 -3.23
N LYS A 133 -2.91 -9.13 -2.60
CA LYS A 133 -2.21 -10.41 -2.30
C LYS A 133 -1.68 -11.08 -3.57
N ARG A 134 -2.46 -11.10 -4.62
CA ARG A 134 -2.05 -11.63 -5.92
C ARG A 134 -0.88 -10.83 -6.51
N ALA A 135 -0.97 -9.50 -6.47
CA ALA A 135 0.12 -8.62 -6.91
C ALA A 135 1.42 -8.85 -6.12
N CYS A 136 1.33 -9.06 -4.79
CA CYS A 136 2.48 -9.42 -3.97
C CYS A 136 3.12 -10.73 -4.43
N CYS A 137 2.32 -11.75 -4.71
CA CYS A 137 2.83 -13.05 -5.20
C CYS A 137 3.52 -12.92 -6.56
N SER A 138 3.02 -12.05 -7.44
CA SER A 138 3.62 -11.84 -8.76
C SER A 138 4.92 -11.06 -8.70
N LEU A 139 5.07 -10.12 -7.77
CA LEU A 139 6.26 -9.26 -7.62
C LEU A 139 7.38 -9.92 -6.82
N HIS A 140 7.05 -10.77 -5.87
CA HIS A 140 8.04 -11.58 -5.19
C HIS A 140 8.37 -12.79 -6.08
N ALA A 141 9.64 -13.23 -6.08
CA ALA A 141 10.08 -14.45 -6.79
C ALA A 141 9.44 -15.71 -6.18
N SER A 142 8.10 -15.71 -6.14
CA SER A 142 7.27 -16.83 -5.70
C SER A 142 7.11 -17.82 -6.85
N ASN A 143 6.80 -19.07 -6.53
CA ASN A 143 6.51 -20.09 -7.53
C ASN A 143 5.39 -19.64 -8.51
N PHE A 144 4.44 -18.85 -8.02
CA PHE A 144 3.35 -18.32 -8.84
C PHE A 144 3.83 -17.25 -9.84
N GLY A 145 4.67 -16.29 -9.40
CA GLY A 145 5.26 -15.28 -10.29
C GLY A 145 6.19 -15.91 -11.34
N ASN A 146 6.99 -16.90 -10.92
CA ASN A 146 7.88 -17.60 -11.83
C ASN A 146 7.14 -18.48 -12.83
N ALA A 147 6.05 -19.15 -12.42
CA ALA A 147 5.25 -19.98 -13.32
C ALA A 147 4.67 -19.18 -14.50
N ASN A 148 4.21 -17.94 -14.24
CA ASN A 148 3.69 -17.07 -15.29
C ASN A 148 4.78 -16.57 -16.25
N ARG A 149 6.04 -16.46 -15.80
CA ARG A 149 7.18 -15.99 -16.62
C ARG A 149 7.92 -17.10 -17.35
N LEU A 150 7.89 -18.31 -16.82
CA LEU A 150 8.59 -19.45 -17.41
C LEU A 150 7.84 -20.07 -18.60
N GLY A 151 6.58 -19.66 -18.82
CA GLY A 151 5.77 -20.21 -19.91
C GLY A 151 5.72 -21.73 -19.90
N ASN A 152 5.43 -22.33 -21.03
CA ASN A 152 5.43 -23.78 -21.22
C ASN A 152 6.83 -24.36 -21.49
N CYS A 153 7.87 -23.54 -21.48
CA CYS A 153 9.24 -23.95 -21.77
C CYS A 153 10.21 -23.50 -20.66
N LEU A 154 10.65 -24.42 -19.84
CA LEU A 154 11.61 -24.21 -18.75
C LEU A 154 12.98 -23.66 -19.20
N ALA A 155 13.22 -23.54 -20.51
CA ALA A 155 14.52 -23.15 -21.06
C ALA A 155 14.65 -21.66 -21.40
N THR A 156 13.57 -20.90 -21.40
CA THR A 156 13.58 -19.47 -21.76
C THR A 156 12.74 -18.65 -20.79
N ILE A 157 13.36 -17.62 -20.21
CA ILE A 157 12.63 -16.59 -19.47
C ILE A 157 12.10 -15.60 -20.51
N ASP A 158 10.79 -15.50 -20.63
CA ASP A 158 10.17 -14.49 -21.49
C ASP A 158 10.29 -13.12 -20.82
N LEU A 159 11.10 -12.25 -21.41
CA LEU A 159 11.29 -10.86 -21.00
C LEU A 159 10.51 -9.90 -21.88
N SER A 160 9.67 -10.43 -22.79
CA SER A 160 8.84 -9.57 -23.64
C SER A 160 7.77 -8.83 -22.82
N PRO A 161 7.30 -7.66 -23.31
CA PRO A 161 6.16 -6.99 -22.74
C PRO A 161 4.95 -7.93 -22.74
N LEU A 162 4.33 -8.10 -21.57
CA LEU A 162 3.15 -8.95 -21.41
C LEU A 162 1.89 -8.10 -21.46
N ASP A 163 0.93 -8.48 -22.29
CA ASP A 163 -0.41 -7.86 -22.31
C ASP A 163 -1.24 -8.35 -21.10
N GLU A 164 -1.02 -9.57 -20.68
CA GLU A 164 -1.66 -10.14 -19.49
C GLU A 164 -1.21 -9.44 -18.21
N GLY A 165 -2.18 -9.05 -17.40
CA GLY A 165 -1.94 -8.39 -16.10
C GLY A 165 -2.02 -6.86 -16.12
N GLN A 166 -2.04 -6.21 -17.28
CA GLN A 166 -2.22 -4.75 -17.39
C GLN A 166 -3.58 -4.32 -16.84
N GLU A 167 -4.65 -5.01 -17.23
CA GLU A 167 -6.00 -4.74 -16.74
C GLU A 167 -6.10 -4.91 -15.23
N TYR A 168 -5.46 -5.96 -14.72
CA TYR A 168 -5.42 -6.22 -13.30
C TYR A 168 -4.70 -5.13 -12.52
N ALA A 169 -3.57 -4.64 -13.03
CA ALA A 169 -2.83 -3.53 -12.43
C ALA A 169 -3.65 -2.24 -12.45
N LEU A 170 -4.33 -1.96 -13.57
CA LEU A 170 -5.19 -0.80 -13.72
C LEU A 170 -6.41 -0.88 -12.81
N ASP A 171 -7.06 -2.04 -12.71
CA ASP A 171 -8.22 -2.25 -11.83
C ASP A 171 -7.85 -2.00 -10.37
N LEU A 172 -6.79 -2.63 -9.88
CA LEU A 172 -6.29 -2.43 -8.52
C LEU A 172 -5.94 -0.97 -8.26
N ALA A 173 -5.23 -0.32 -9.19
CA ALA A 173 -4.78 1.06 -9.02
C ALA A 173 -5.93 2.05 -9.02
N ILE A 174 -6.84 1.96 -9.99
CA ILE A 174 -7.95 2.91 -10.15
C ILE A 174 -8.91 2.80 -8.97
N LYS A 175 -9.28 1.57 -8.58
CA LYS A 175 -10.14 1.37 -7.41
C LYS A 175 -9.48 1.87 -6.13
N SER A 176 -8.20 1.54 -5.90
CA SER A 176 -7.47 2.04 -4.73
C SER A 176 -7.38 3.56 -4.73
N PHE A 177 -7.12 4.19 -5.87
CA PHE A 177 -7.08 5.64 -6.00
C PHE A 177 -8.45 6.28 -5.70
N ILE A 178 -9.54 5.73 -6.23
CA ILE A 178 -10.91 6.20 -5.95
C ILE A 178 -11.18 6.13 -4.45
N MET A 179 -10.75 5.06 -3.79
CA MET A 179 -10.92 4.86 -2.35
C MET A 179 -10.12 5.88 -1.53
N VAL A 180 -8.85 6.12 -1.88
CA VAL A 180 -8.03 7.17 -1.26
C VAL A 180 -8.72 8.52 -1.36
N VAL A 181 -9.18 8.89 -2.55
CA VAL A 181 -9.86 10.16 -2.79
C VAL A 181 -11.18 10.24 -2.01
N ALA A 182 -11.95 9.16 -1.92
CA ALA A 182 -13.20 9.13 -1.16
C ALA A 182 -12.97 9.36 0.34
N VAL A 183 -11.96 8.71 0.93
CA VAL A 183 -11.57 8.93 2.34
C VAL A 183 -11.11 10.37 2.56
N MET A 184 -10.24 10.90 1.69
CA MET A 184 -9.76 12.27 1.79
C MET A 184 -10.90 13.31 1.72
N TYR A 185 -11.88 13.10 0.85
CA TYR A 185 -13.04 14.01 0.77
C TYR A 185 -13.89 14.00 2.04
N ARG A 186 -14.08 12.82 2.65
CA ARG A 186 -14.78 12.71 3.95
C ARG A 186 -14.05 13.47 5.05
N GLU A 187 -12.75 13.26 5.14
CA GLU A 187 -11.88 13.87 6.14
C GLU A 187 -11.79 15.39 6.02
N LEU A 188 -11.79 15.91 4.81
CA LEU A 188 -11.74 17.35 4.55
C LEU A 188 -13.10 18.04 4.66
N GLY A 189 -14.18 17.30 5.00
CA GLY A 189 -15.53 17.84 5.06
C GLY A 189 -16.01 18.46 3.74
N MET A 190 -15.45 18.03 2.61
CA MET A 190 -15.83 18.54 1.30
C MET A 190 -17.21 18.05 0.91
N ASP A 191 -17.98 18.90 0.20
CA ASP A 191 -19.36 18.58 -0.22
C ASP A 191 -19.43 17.21 -0.92
N TYR A 192 -19.93 16.24 -0.17
CA TYR A 192 -20.02 14.84 -0.57
C TYR A 192 -20.81 14.66 -1.87
N LYS A 193 -21.84 15.46 -2.12
CA LYS A 193 -22.66 15.37 -3.34
C LYS A 193 -21.87 15.76 -4.58
N LYS A 194 -21.08 16.83 -4.50
CA LYS A 194 -20.26 17.30 -5.63
C LYS A 194 -19.07 16.39 -5.89
N SER A 195 -18.49 15.86 -4.85
CA SER A 195 -17.36 14.92 -4.90
C SER A 195 -17.80 13.56 -5.44
N ASN A 196 -18.91 13.03 -4.96
CA ASN A 196 -19.48 11.77 -5.47
C ASN A 196 -19.86 11.86 -6.95
N LYS A 197 -20.32 13.01 -7.44
CA LYS A 197 -20.59 13.14 -8.88
C LYS A 197 -19.31 12.92 -9.71
N LYS A 198 -18.19 13.49 -9.30
CA LYS A 198 -16.90 13.30 -9.99
C LYS A 198 -16.35 11.88 -9.84
N LEU A 199 -16.43 11.31 -8.65
CA LEU A 199 -15.99 9.93 -8.38
C LEU A 199 -16.86 8.92 -9.15
N ASN A 200 -18.17 9.14 -9.20
CA ASN A 200 -19.08 8.31 -10.00
C ASN A 200 -18.82 8.46 -11.50
N GLN A 201 -18.51 9.65 -11.99
CA GLN A 201 -18.10 9.87 -13.38
C GLN A 201 -16.81 9.08 -13.69
N LEU A 202 -15.83 9.09 -12.80
CA LEU A 202 -14.58 8.34 -12.98
C LEU A 202 -14.85 6.83 -12.95
N ALA A 203 -15.68 6.35 -12.01
CA ALA A 203 -16.06 4.94 -11.91
C ALA A 203 -16.86 4.49 -13.14
N THR A 204 -17.81 5.30 -13.63
CA THR A 204 -18.59 5.01 -14.85
C THR A 204 -17.69 5.00 -16.08
N PHE A 205 -16.78 5.96 -16.18
CA PHE A 205 -15.81 6.00 -17.28
C PHE A 205 -14.94 4.74 -17.27
N TYR A 206 -14.46 4.32 -16.11
CA TYR A 206 -13.68 3.10 -15.97
C TYR A 206 -14.48 1.86 -16.37
N GLN A 207 -15.73 1.71 -15.90
CA GLN A 207 -16.61 0.62 -16.30
C GLN A 207 -16.87 0.61 -17.82
N SER A 208 -17.00 1.77 -18.46
CA SER A 208 -17.20 1.86 -19.91
C SER A 208 -15.99 1.40 -20.74
N ILE A 209 -14.80 1.40 -20.14
CA ILE A 209 -13.58 0.90 -20.79
C ILE A 209 -13.44 -0.61 -20.59
N THR A 210 -13.77 -1.11 -19.40
CA THR A 210 -13.60 -2.54 -19.05
C THR A 210 -14.74 -3.45 -19.52
N GLN A 211 -15.90 -2.91 -19.89
CA GLN A 211 -17.06 -3.68 -20.37
C GLN A 211 -17.15 -3.75 -21.91
N LYS A 212 -16.16 -3.29 -22.64
CA LYS A 212 -16.12 -3.31 -24.10
C LYS A 212 -15.48 -4.58 -24.70
N GLU A 213 -15.38 -5.61 -23.90
CA GLU A 213 -15.12 -6.98 -24.31
C GLU A 213 -16.40 -7.79 -24.02
#